data_eec98c0a35308318a15dacc206283227
#
_entry.id   eec98c0a35308318a15dacc206283227
#
_cell.length_a   1.000
_cell.length_b   1.000
_cell.length_c   1.000
_cell.angle_alpha   90.00
_cell.angle_beta   90.00
_cell.angle_gamma   90.00
#
_symmetry.space_group_name_H-M   'P 1'
#
loop_
_entity.id
_entity.type
_entity.pdbx_description
1 polymer ?
#
loop_
_entity_poly.entity_id
_entity_poly.type
_entity_poly.pdbx_seq_one_letter_code
_entity_poly.pdbx_strand_id
1 'polypeptide(L)'
;MLDNAKWKITVSLAWNGDKWEMVEIEEGDTTAQHYGLAVDLGSTTVVARLLDCNSGEILKEVSCFNKQIQWGTDILSRIFYCKDNKEKLEEVRRATVESICECMDKLDASHSALSMVIAGNTTMIHFLLGMDAFCVFYTPHAVHADRPDFQLARDLDIPLKGYVYCYPAKSNYLGGDIISGMIDTELYKKNEISVFFDIGTNGELVIGNKEFLLCGAGAAGPALEGGVVRTGMRADIGAVDEVKIRDGNIFVHVIGNSAPQGICGSGIIDLIAELFLEAGSTSAASFHRKRALSFRRETTSSAWNMPPVCTSTRRTSTNLSAPNPPLTPWSKSCSVNPVLT
;
A
#
# COMPACT_ATOMS: atom_id res chain seq x y z
N MET A 1 -34.64 6.32 -25.99
CA MET A 1 -34.42 5.42 -24.85
C MET A 1 -35.77 5.01 -24.20
N LEU A 2 -36.53 5.91 -23.59
CA LEU A 2 -37.75 5.56 -22.83
C LEU A 2 -38.81 4.80 -23.64
N ASP A 3 -39.06 5.18 -24.89
CA ASP A 3 -40.05 4.49 -25.75
C ASP A 3 -39.60 3.09 -26.14
N ASN A 4 -38.31 2.87 -26.38
CA ASN A 4 -37.77 1.56 -26.72
C ASN A 4 -37.79 0.61 -25.50
N ALA A 5 -37.56 1.13 -24.32
CA ALA A 5 -37.61 0.39 -23.05
C ALA A 5 -39.03 0.10 -22.56
N LYS A 6 -40.09 0.48 -23.31
CA LYS A 6 -41.45 0.38 -22.86
C LYS A 6 -41.69 0.90 -21.44
N TRP A 7 -40.99 2.00 -21.10
CA TRP A 7 -40.99 2.64 -19.77
C TRP A 7 -40.49 1.76 -18.61
N LYS A 8 -39.83 0.63 -18.89
CA LYS A 8 -39.06 -0.11 -17.90
C LYS A 8 -37.64 0.39 -17.89
N ILE A 9 -37.24 1.08 -16.83
CA ILE A 9 -35.92 1.66 -16.66
C ILE A 9 -35.42 1.44 -15.24
N THR A 10 -34.12 1.32 -15.08
CA THR A 10 -33.43 1.44 -13.79
C THR A 10 -32.82 2.82 -13.71
N VAL A 11 -32.99 3.46 -12.56
CA VAL A 11 -32.34 4.76 -12.25
C VAL A 11 -31.35 4.55 -11.15
N SER A 12 -30.09 4.86 -11.42
CA SER A 12 -29.04 4.79 -10.44
C SER A 12 -28.82 6.15 -9.77
N LEU A 13 -28.83 6.14 -8.45
CA LEU A 13 -28.61 7.30 -7.62
C LEU A 13 -27.29 7.16 -6.89
N ALA A 14 -26.50 8.23 -6.83
CA ALA A 14 -25.28 8.29 -6.04
C ALA A 14 -25.40 9.38 -4.98
N TRP A 15 -24.84 9.11 -3.80
CA TRP A 15 -24.72 10.09 -2.72
C TRP A 15 -23.51 10.97 -2.95
N ASN A 16 -23.69 12.30 -2.87
CA ASN A 16 -22.62 13.27 -3.11
C ASN A 16 -22.08 13.95 -1.83
N GLY A 17 -22.47 13.43 -0.67
CA GLY A 17 -22.13 14.02 0.64
C GLY A 17 -23.27 14.83 1.26
N ASP A 18 -24.20 15.33 0.44
CA ASP A 18 -25.32 16.17 0.87
C ASP A 18 -26.68 15.57 0.44
N LYS A 19 -26.79 15.13 -0.80
CA LYS A 19 -28.03 14.62 -1.40
C LYS A 19 -27.79 13.45 -2.35
N TRP A 20 -28.86 12.74 -2.66
CA TRP A 20 -28.86 11.74 -3.73
C TRP A 20 -29.01 12.43 -5.09
N GLU A 21 -28.14 12.12 -6.02
CA GLU A 21 -28.18 12.59 -7.38
C GLU A 21 -28.31 11.45 -8.37
N MET A 22 -29.09 11.65 -9.41
CA MET A 22 -29.22 10.70 -10.49
C MET A 22 -27.97 10.71 -11.35
N VAL A 23 -27.29 9.56 -11.45
CA VAL A 23 -26.02 9.43 -12.20
C VAL A 23 -26.18 8.59 -13.46
N GLU A 24 -27.19 7.71 -13.52
CA GLU A 24 -27.42 6.82 -14.66
C GLU A 24 -28.90 6.51 -14.84
N ILE A 25 -29.29 6.30 -16.10
CA ILE A 25 -30.58 5.72 -16.48
C ILE A 25 -30.31 4.58 -17.46
N GLU A 26 -30.73 3.39 -17.10
CA GLU A 26 -30.51 2.16 -17.85
C GLU A 26 -31.84 1.56 -18.33
N GLU A 27 -31.80 0.87 -19.45
CA GLU A 27 -32.98 0.17 -20.00
C GLU A 27 -33.22 -1.14 -19.23
N GLY A 28 -34.46 -1.38 -18.85
CA GLY A 28 -34.87 -2.59 -18.15
C GLY A 28 -34.59 -2.56 -16.66
N ASP A 29 -34.48 -3.74 -16.07
CA ASP A 29 -34.12 -3.95 -14.66
C ASP A 29 -32.66 -4.40 -14.57
N THR A 30 -31.77 -3.47 -14.16
CA THR A 30 -30.35 -3.70 -13.96
C THR A 30 -29.96 -3.69 -12.48
N THR A 31 -30.96 -3.76 -11.57
CA THR A 31 -30.70 -3.68 -10.11
C THR A 31 -29.77 -4.76 -9.57
N ALA A 32 -29.68 -5.91 -10.26
CA ALA A 32 -28.76 -6.97 -9.93
C ALA A 32 -27.26 -6.65 -10.31
N GLN A 33 -27.06 -5.63 -11.15
CA GLN A 33 -25.74 -5.23 -11.65
C GLN A 33 -25.28 -3.94 -10.97
N HIS A 34 -25.15 -3.98 -9.65
CA HIS A 34 -24.73 -2.82 -8.86
C HIS A 34 -23.31 -3.01 -8.37
N TYR A 35 -22.37 -2.38 -9.07
CA TYR A 35 -20.93 -2.54 -8.82
C TYR A 35 -20.29 -1.28 -8.29
N GLY A 36 -19.27 -1.46 -7.46
CA GLY A 36 -18.42 -0.41 -6.93
C GLY A 36 -16.93 -0.77 -7.03
N LEU A 37 -16.09 0.21 -6.92
CA LEU A 37 -14.65 0.06 -6.92
C LEU A 37 -14.05 0.50 -5.58
N ALA A 38 -13.17 -0.32 -5.02
CA ALA A 38 -12.30 0.05 -3.92
C ALA A 38 -10.86 0.12 -4.44
N VAL A 39 -10.20 1.26 -4.25
CA VAL A 39 -8.85 1.51 -4.75
C VAL A 39 -7.94 1.85 -3.58
N ASP A 40 -6.85 1.09 -3.47
CA ASP A 40 -5.69 1.45 -2.66
C ASP A 40 -4.68 2.18 -3.55
N LEU A 41 -4.56 3.47 -3.34
CA LEU A 41 -3.68 4.35 -4.10
C LEU A 41 -2.31 4.43 -3.41
N GLY A 42 -1.54 3.34 -3.53
CA GLY A 42 -0.20 3.27 -2.98
C GLY A 42 0.81 4.10 -3.76
N SER A 43 1.90 4.48 -3.12
CA SER A 43 2.98 5.24 -3.75
C SER A 43 3.71 4.46 -4.85
N THR A 44 3.79 3.14 -4.71
CA THR A 44 4.48 2.24 -5.64
C THR A 44 3.51 1.44 -6.49
N THR A 45 2.47 0.90 -5.87
CA THR A 45 1.49 0.01 -6.48
C THR A 45 0.09 0.54 -6.23
N VAL A 46 -0.74 0.52 -7.24
CA VAL A 46 -2.18 0.78 -7.14
C VAL A 46 -2.89 -0.56 -7.20
N VAL A 47 -3.75 -0.83 -6.22
CA VAL A 47 -4.59 -2.03 -6.18
C VAL A 47 -6.05 -1.61 -6.31
N ALA A 48 -6.80 -2.30 -7.15
CA ALA A 48 -8.23 -2.05 -7.32
C ALA A 48 -9.05 -3.34 -7.23
N ARG A 49 -10.19 -3.25 -6.55
CA ARG A 49 -11.16 -4.31 -6.38
C ARG A 49 -12.49 -3.90 -6.96
N LEU A 50 -13.07 -4.80 -7.74
CA LEU A 50 -14.45 -4.70 -8.18
C LEU A 50 -15.34 -5.46 -7.19
N LEU A 51 -16.37 -4.79 -6.68
CA LEU A 51 -17.29 -5.35 -5.69
C LEU A 51 -18.72 -5.36 -6.24
N ASP A 52 -19.45 -6.40 -5.90
CA ASP A 52 -20.91 -6.37 -5.97
C ASP A 52 -21.45 -5.63 -4.73
N CYS A 53 -22.05 -4.47 -4.95
CA CYS A 53 -22.58 -3.64 -3.86
C CYS A 53 -23.86 -4.23 -3.23
N ASN A 54 -24.50 -5.21 -3.84
CA ASN A 54 -25.66 -5.89 -3.27
C ASN A 54 -25.25 -6.94 -2.22
N SER A 55 -24.18 -7.69 -2.49
CA SER A 55 -23.69 -8.76 -1.62
C SER A 55 -22.49 -8.35 -0.76
N GLY A 56 -21.71 -7.35 -1.19
CA GLY A 56 -20.42 -7.01 -0.63
C GLY A 56 -19.27 -7.93 -1.07
N GLU A 57 -19.53 -8.82 -2.03
CA GLU A 57 -18.53 -9.78 -2.52
C GLU A 57 -17.50 -9.09 -3.41
N ILE A 58 -16.23 -9.44 -3.23
CA ILE A 58 -15.15 -9.03 -4.13
C ILE A 58 -15.16 -9.95 -5.35
N LEU A 59 -15.51 -9.39 -6.50
CA LEU A 59 -15.62 -10.14 -7.75
C LEU A 59 -14.25 -10.32 -8.41
N LYS A 60 -13.40 -9.29 -8.36
CA LYS A 60 -12.09 -9.30 -9.02
C LYS A 60 -11.15 -8.32 -8.34
N GLU A 61 -9.87 -8.68 -8.30
CA GLU A 61 -8.80 -7.81 -7.82
C GLU A 61 -7.71 -7.72 -8.88
N VAL A 62 -7.15 -6.53 -9.06
CA VAL A 62 -6.02 -6.28 -9.96
C VAL A 62 -5.06 -5.29 -9.32
N SER A 63 -3.84 -5.27 -9.83
CA SER A 63 -2.85 -4.28 -9.47
C SER A 63 -2.11 -3.75 -10.69
N CYS A 64 -1.54 -2.55 -10.54
CA CYS A 64 -0.61 -1.98 -11.50
C CYS A 64 0.46 -1.15 -10.76
N PHE A 65 1.55 -0.83 -11.44
CA PHE A 65 2.51 0.12 -10.90
C PHE A 65 1.94 1.55 -10.97
N ASN A 66 2.18 2.31 -9.93
CA ASN A 66 1.87 3.73 -9.95
C ASN A 66 2.79 4.44 -10.95
N LYS A 67 2.23 4.99 -12.02
CA LYS A 67 2.99 5.66 -13.09
C LYS A 67 3.78 6.88 -12.63
N GLN A 68 3.50 7.37 -11.43
CA GLN A 68 4.29 8.43 -10.80
C GLN A 68 5.75 8.03 -10.50
N ILE A 69 6.09 6.72 -10.53
CA ILE A 69 7.43 6.22 -10.25
C ILE A 69 8.50 6.86 -11.15
N GLN A 70 8.13 7.29 -12.35
CA GLN A 70 9.05 7.97 -13.27
C GLN A 70 9.65 9.27 -12.70
N TRP A 71 8.99 9.92 -11.73
CA TRP A 71 9.48 11.14 -11.08
C TRP A 71 10.06 10.89 -9.68
N GLY A 72 10.22 9.63 -9.30
CA GLY A 72 10.87 9.22 -8.05
C GLY A 72 10.22 7.99 -7.43
N THR A 73 11.03 7.20 -6.77
CA THR A 73 10.59 5.97 -6.08
C THR A 73 9.93 6.26 -4.74
N ASP A 74 10.15 7.45 -4.20
CA ASP A 74 9.60 7.90 -2.92
C ASP A 74 8.73 9.15 -3.09
N ILE A 75 7.90 9.39 -2.10
CA ILE A 75 6.93 10.49 -2.08
C ILE A 75 7.62 11.86 -2.11
N LEU A 76 8.74 12.02 -1.39
CA LEU A 76 9.44 13.30 -1.27
C LEU A 76 9.99 13.75 -2.62
N SER A 77 10.61 12.84 -3.37
CA SER A 77 11.12 13.12 -4.72
C SER A 77 10.02 13.68 -5.63
N ARG A 78 8.80 13.13 -5.55
CA ARG A 78 7.65 13.58 -6.34
C ARG A 78 7.15 14.96 -5.89
N ILE A 79 7.09 15.21 -4.58
CA ILE A 79 6.73 16.52 -4.04
C ILE A 79 7.73 17.60 -4.55
N PHE A 80 9.03 17.29 -4.46
CA PHE A 80 10.06 18.21 -4.95
C PHE A 80 10.02 18.41 -6.47
N TYR A 81 9.65 17.38 -7.23
CA TYR A 81 9.45 17.50 -8.67
C TYR A 81 8.36 18.51 -9.04
N CYS A 82 7.26 18.50 -8.30
CA CYS A 82 6.10 19.40 -8.54
C CYS A 82 6.26 20.79 -7.94
N LYS A 83 7.29 21.01 -7.09
CA LYS A 83 7.44 22.24 -6.36
C LYS A 83 7.38 23.46 -7.26
N ASP A 84 6.50 24.41 -6.91
CA ASP A 84 6.32 25.71 -7.59
C ASP A 84 6.05 25.60 -9.11
N ASN A 85 5.58 24.42 -9.59
CA ASN A 85 5.34 24.16 -11.00
C ASN A 85 3.99 23.45 -11.24
N LYS A 86 3.01 24.19 -11.73
CA LYS A 86 1.65 23.67 -11.98
C LYS A 86 1.60 22.65 -13.12
N GLU A 87 2.45 22.78 -14.13
CA GLU A 87 2.49 21.84 -15.27
C GLU A 87 2.97 20.48 -14.81
N LYS A 88 4.03 20.44 -14.01
CA LYS A 88 4.56 19.21 -13.42
C LYS A 88 3.57 18.57 -12.44
N LEU A 89 2.86 19.38 -11.66
CA LEU A 89 1.79 18.88 -10.80
C LEU A 89 0.69 18.20 -11.62
N GLU A 90 0.30 18.81 -12.74
CA GLU A 90 -0.69 18.21 -13.64
C GLU A 90 -0.18 16.94 -14.33
N GLU A 91 1.11 16.84 -14.64
CA GLU A 91 1.72 15.61 -15.16
C GLU A 91 1.59 14.47 -14.13
N VAL A 92 1.90 14.75 -12.86
CA VAL A 92 1.79 13.77 -11.78
C VAL A 92 0.33 13.41 -11.52
N ARG A 93 -0.59 14.37 -11.57
CA ARG A 93 -2.04 14.13 -11.47
C ARG A 93 -2.51 13.17 -12.56
N ARG A 94 -2.18 13.46 -13.81
CA ARG A 94 -2.55 12.60 -14.95
C ARG A 94 -2.02 11.20 -14.82
N ALA A 95 -0.77 11.02 -14.41
CA ALA A 95 -0.19 9.70 -14.20
C ALA A 95 -0.90 8.93 -13.06
N THR A 96 -1.40 9.65 -12.04
CA THR A 96 -2.24 9.03 -10.99
C THR A 96 -3.55 8.51 -11.58
N VAL A 97 -4.25 9.34 -12.31
CA VAL A 97 -5.51 8.98 -12.97
C VAL A 97 -5.30 7.84 -13.96
N GLU A 98 -4.26 7.89 -14.79
CA GLU A 98 -3.91 6.82 -15.73
C GLU A 98 -3.64 5.49 -15.02
N SER A 99 -3.05 5.49 -13.83
CA SER A 99 -2.85 4.26 -13.05
C SER A 99 -4.18 3.68 -12.57
N ILE A 100 -5.10 4.53 -12.12
CA ILE A 100 -6.45 4.12 -11.73
C ILE A 100 -7.22 3.57 -12.94
N CYS A 101 -7.18 4.28 -14.07
CA CYS A 101 -7.85 3.85 -15.31
C CYS A 101 -7.30 2.50 -15.81
N GLU A 102 -5.98 2.28 -15.74
CA GLU A 102 -5.38 0.98 -16.10
C GLU A 102 -5.93 -0.16 -15.24
N CYS A 103 -6.12 0.07 -13.93
CA CYS A 103 -6.77 -0.92 -13.08
C CYS A 103 -8.25 -1.11 -13.45
N MET A 104 -8.97 -0.05 -13.77
CA MET A 104 -10.37 -0.14 -14.20
C MET A 104 -10.52 -0.94 -15.50
N ASP A 105 -9.64 -0.74 -16.46
CA ASP A 105 -9.62 -1.49 -17.73
C ASP A 105 -9.35 -2.98 -17.48
N LYS A 106 -8.39 -3.32 -16.62
CA LYS A 106 -8.10 -4.71 -16.24
C LYS A 106 -9.27 -5.38 -15.51
N LEU A 107 -10.11 -4.60 -14.84
CA LEU A 107 -11.32 -5.08 -14.15
C LEU A 107 -12.54 -5.17 -15.07
N ASP A 108 -12.47 -4.60 -16.27
CA ASP A 108 -13.62 -4.34 -17.17
C ASP A 108 -14.69 -3.45 -16.50
N ALA A 109 -14.27 -2.56 -15.60
CA ALA A 109 -15.13 -1.83 -14.68
C ALA A 109 -15.62 -0.49 -15.20
N SER A 110 -15.01 0.06 -16.27
CA SER A 110 -15.31 1.40 -16.81
C SER A 110 -16.76 1.59 -17.26
N HIS A 111 -17.49 0.51 -17.51
CA HIS A 111 -18.87 0.57 -17.97
C HIS A 111 -19.90 0.08 -16.95
N SER A 112 -19.46 -0.53 -15.88
CA SER A 112 -20.35 -1.22 -14.92
C SER A 112 -20.33 -0.64 -13.51
N ALA A 113 -19.24 0.00 -13.09
CA ALA A 113 -19.14 0.56 -11.75
C ALA A 113 -19.74 1.98 -11.69
N LEU A 114 -20.50 2.25 -10.62
CA LEU A 114 -21.19 3.53 -10.41
C LEU A 114 -20.54 4.40 -9.33
N SER A 115 -19.72 3.82 -8.48
CA SER A 115 -19.06 4.51 -7.38
C SER A 115 -17.66 3.97 -7.15
N MET A 116 -16.79 4.83 -6.61
CA MET A 116 -15.42 4.48 -6.27
C MET A 116 -15.05 5.03 -4.90
N VAL A 117 -14.37 4.22 -4.12
CA VAL A 117 -13.74 4.64 -2.85
C VAL A 117 -12.25 4.52 -3.01
N ILE A 118 -11.52 5.58 -2.66
CA ILE A 118 -10.06 5.61 -2.74
C ILE A 118 -9.47 5.81 -1.34
N ALA A 119 -8.65 4.87 -0.93
CA ALA A 119 -7.75 5.00 0.22
C ALA A 119 -6.32 5.18 -0.28
N GLY A 120 -5.52 5.94 0.44
CA GLY A 120 -4.12 6.15 0.11
C GLY A 120 -3.48 7.19 1.00
N ASN A 121 -2.16 7.28 0.91
CA ASN A 121 -1.40 8.30 1.61
C ASN A 121 -1.89 9.70 1.24
N THR A 122 -1.86 10.63 2.18
CA THR A 122 -2.36 12.01 1.99
C THR A 122 -1.77 12.69 0.76
N THR A 123 -0.48 12.52 0.51
CA THR A 123 0.19 13.08 -0.68
C THR A 123 -0.35 12.48 -1.97
N MET A 124 -0.65 11.19 -2.00
CA MET A 124 -1.22 10.54 -3.19
C MET A 124 -2.61 11.09 -3.50
N ILE A 125 -3.42 11.34 -2.48
CA ILE A 125 -4.73 11.99 -2.65
C ILE A 125 -4.56 13.43 -3.13
N HIS A 126 -3.58 14.19 -2.60
CA HIS A 126 -3.29 15.54 -3.10
C HIS A 126 -2.92 15.53 -4.59
N PHE A 127 -2.07 14.60 -5.03
CA PHE A 127 -1.73 14.46 -6.43
C PHE A 127 -2.93 14.10 -7.31
N LEU A 128 -3.80 13.20 -6.84
CA LEU A 128 -5.06 12.87 -7.54
C LEU A 128 -5.93 14.12 -7.75
N LEU A 129 -6.02 14.96 -6.72
CA LEU A 129 -6.85 16.17 -6.72
C LEU A 129 -6.15 17.40 -7.37
N GLY A 130 -4.91 17.23 -7.86
CA GLY A 130 -4.13 18.35 -8.43
C GLY A 130 -3.73 19.40 -7.41
N MET A 131 -3.60 19.01 -6.13
CA MET A 131 -3.22 19.91 -5.04
C MET A 131 -1.72 19.84 -4.78
N ASP A 132 -1.11 20.98 -4.52
CA ASP A 132 0.30 21.06 -4.12
C ASP A 132 0.52 20.36 -2.76
N ALA A 133 1.37 19.35 -2.74
CA ALA A 133 1.74 18.64 -1.52
C ALA A 133 2.96 19.25 -0.79
N PHE A 134 3.59 20.28 -1.34
CA PHE A 134 4.76 20.92 -0.72
C PHE A 134 4.40 21.71 0.55
N CYS A 135 3.12 22.00 0.75
CA CYS A 135 2.59 22.69 1.94
C CYS A 135 3.04 22.05 3.26
N VAL A 136 3.29 20.74 3.27
CA VAL A 136 3.72 19.99 4.47
C VAL A 136 5.12 20.38 4.97
N PHE A 137 5.92 21.07 4.15
CA PHE A 137 7.26 21.56 4.55
C PHE A 137 7.23 22.97 5.18
N TYR A 138 6.09 23.65 5.11
CA TYR A 138 5.93 24.96 5.72
C TYR A 138 5.21 24.87 7.05
N THR A 139 5.64 25.63 8.03
CA THR A 139 4.91 25.78 9.30
C THR A 139 3.52 26.37 9.03
N PRO A 140 2.44 25.79 9.52
CA PRO A 140 2.32 24.78 10.57
C PRO A 140 2.35 23.31 10.09
N HIS A 141 2.88 22.98 8.93
CA HIS A 141 2.94 21.64 8.34
C HIS A 141 1.55 21.04 8.04
N ALA A 142 0.62 21.91 7.72
CA ALA A 142 -0.76 21.54 7.43
C ALA A 142 -0.90 21.04 5.99
N VAL A 143 -1.77 20.07 5.80
CA VAL A 143 -2.18 19.59 4.48
C VAL A 143 -3.28 20.49 3.91
N HIS A 144 -3.40 20.62 2.60
CA HIS A 144 -4.44 21.43 1.97
C HIS A 144 -5.84 20.84 2.16
N ALA A 145 -5.96 19.53 2.11
CA ALA A 145 -7.21 18.82 2.34
C ALA A 145 -6.95 17.56 3.17
N ASP A 146 -7.56 17.49 4.35
CA ASP A 146 -7.60 16.31 5.21
C ASP A 146 -8.88 15.49 5.03
N ARG A 147 -9.92 16.12 4.46
CA ARG A 147 -11.23 15.50 4.17
C ARG A 147 -11.72 15.96 2.80
N PRO A 148 -11.18 15.37 1.72
CA PRO A 148 -11.56 15.80 0.36
C PRO A 148 -13.00 15.47 -0.02
N ASP A 149 -13.66 14.57 0.76
CA ASP A 149 -15.07 14.22 0.59
C ASP A 149 -15.38 13.62 -0.80
N PHE A 150 -16.61 13.73 -1.27
CA PHE A 150 -17.05 13.20 -2.56
C PHE A 150 -16.64 14.12 -3.72
N GLN A 151 -16.02 13.54 -4.72
CA GLN A 151 -15.63 14.21 -5.95
C GLN A 151 -16.40 13.62 -7.13
N LEU A 152 -16.91 14.43 -8.04
CA LEU A 152 -17.51 13.91 -9.23
C LEU A 152 -16.45 13.29 -10.13
N ALA A 153 -16.60 12.02 -10.50
CA ALA A 153 -15.56 11.25 -11.18
C ALA A 153 -15.06 11.90 -12.47
N ARG A 154 -15.97 12.50 -13.26
CA ARG A 154 -15.63 13.23 -14.49
C ARG A 154 -14.72 14.45 -14.24
N ASP A 155 -14.82 15.08 -13.05
CA ASP A 155 -14.00 16.24 -12.72
C ASP A 155 -12.57 15.83 -12.35
N LEU A 156 -12.37 14.52 -12.07
CA LEU A 156 -11.07 13.88 -11.88
C LEU A 156 -10.54 13.20 -13.15
N ASP A 157 -11.23 13.32 -14.29
CA ASP A 157 -10.94 12.58 -15.53
C ASP A 157 -11.00 11.03 -15.37
N ILE A 158 -11.78 10.55 -14.40
CA ILE A 158 -12.00 9.11 -14.19
C ILE A 158 -13.28 8.70 -14.93
N PRO A 159 -13.24 7.65 -15.80
CA PRO A 159 -14.38 7.21 -16.60
C PRO A 159 -15.41 6.43 -15.77
N LEU A 160 -15.98 7.09 -14.77
CA LEU A 160 -17.02 6.59 -13.88
C LEU A 160 -18.17 7.57 -13.89
N LYS A 161 -19.41 7.10 -13.80
CA LYS A 161 -20.61 7.95 -13.92
C LYS A 161 -21.00 8.67 -12.64
N GLY A 162 -20.63 8.12 -11.49
CA GLY A 162 -20.99 8.67 -10.18
C GLY A 162 -19.84 9.42 -9.51
N TYR A 163 -19.69 9.16 -8.23
CA TYR A 163 -18.77 9.87 -7.37
C TYR A 163 -17.60 9.00 -6.92
N VAL A 164 -16.47 9.66 -6.72
CA VAL A 164 -15.29 9.12 -6.06
C VAL A 164 -15.27 9.68 -4.64
N TYR A 165 -15.25 8.80 -3.65
CA TYR A 165 -15.02 9.16 -2.27
C TYR A 165 -13.55 8.91 -1.91
N CYS A 166 -12.86 9.97 -1.48
CA CYS A 166 -11.51 9.84 -0.95
C CYS A 166 -11.57 9.75 0.56
N TYR A 167 -10.97 8.71 1.13
CA TYR A 167 -10.89 8.57 2.58
C TYR A 167 -10.20 9.76 3.22
N PRO A 168 -10.67 10.20 4.41
CA PRO A 168 -10.04 11.28 5.15
C PRO A 168 -8.64 10.91 5.60
N ALA A 169 -7.81 11.91 5.78
CA ALA A 169 -6.48 11.82 6.35
C ALA A 169 -6.44 12.52 7.72
N LYS A 170 -5.45 12.20 8.53
CA LYS A 170 -5.21 12.91 9.79
C LYS A 170 -4.03 13.87 9.69
N SER A 171 -3.05 13.52 8.88
CA SER A 171 -1.83 14.31 8.68
C SER A 171 -1.16 13.89 7.38
N ASN A 172 -0.01 14.46 7.08
CA ASN A 172 0.75 14.12 5.86
C ASN A 172 1.04 12.61 5.70
N TYR A 173 1.43 11.94 6.78
CA TYR A 173 1.80 10.52 6.76
C TYR A 173 0.68 9.57 7.17
N LEU A 174 -0.41 10.09 7.71
CA LEU A 174 -1.56 9.29 8.16
C LEU A 174 -2.72 9.56 7.21
N GLY A 175 -2.70 8.87 6.10
CA GLY A 175 -3.67 9.00 5.03
C GLY A 175 -4.90 8.11 5.19
N GLY A 176 -5.66 8.03 4.13
CA GLY A 176 -6.85 7.20 4.03
C GLY A 176 -6.56 5.70 4.11
N ASP A 177 -5.36 5.27 3.74
CA ASP A 177 -4.82 3.93 3.92
C ASP A 177 -4.87 3.49 5.39
N ILE A 178 -4.32 4.29 6.28
CA ILE A 178 -4.32 4.01 7.72
C ILE A 178 -5.73 4.12 8.31
N ILE A 179 -6.51 5.10 7.89
CA ILE A 179 -7.89 5.27 8.38
C ILE A 179 -8.77 4.07 7.97
N SER A 180 -8.66 3.61 6.72
CA SER A 180 -9.41 2.43 6.26
C SER A 180 -9.00 1.16 6.99
N GLY A 181 -7.70 0.93 7.20
CA GLY A 181 -7.20 -0.21 7.98
C GLY A 181 -7.65 -0.18 9.44
N MET A 182 -7.72 1.00 10.06
CA MET A 182 -8.27 1.14 11.41
C MET A 182 -9.77 0.83 11.47
N ILE A 183 -10.53 1.16 10.41
CA ILE A 183 -11.96 0.83 10.33
C ILE A 183 -12.13 -0.67 10.20
N ASP A 184 -11.37 -1.33 9.34
CA ASP A 184 -11.43 -2.78 9.11
C ASP A 184 -11.07 -3.57 10.38
N THR A 185 -9.99 -3.20 11.03
CA THR A 185 -9.52 -3.86 12.26
C THR A 185 -10.34 -3.53 13.50
N GLU A 186 -11.22 -2.53 13.43
CA GLU A 186 -12.00 -1.98 14.55
C GLU A 186 -11.16 -1.64 15.80
N LEU A 187 -9.88 -1.31 15.61
CA LEU A 187 -8.94 -1.04 16.71
C LEU A 187 -9.49 -0.02 17.70
N TYR A 188 -10.13 1.03 17.18
CA TYR A 188 -10.72 2.10 17.97
C TYR A 188 -11.94 1.68 18.83
N LYS A 189 -12.47 0.47 18.68
CA LYS A 189 -13.55 -0.10 19.48
C LYS A 189 -13.05 -1.07 20.56
N LYS A 190 -11.80 -1.54 20.47
CA LYS A 190 -11.26 -2.54 21.39
C LYS A 190 -11.04 -1.98 22.79
N ASN A 191 -11.25 -2.80 23.81
CA ASN A 191 -10.90 -2.46 25.19
C ASN A 191 -9.39 -2.61 25.44
N GLU A 192 -8.77 -3.58 24.78
CA GLU A 192 -7.37 -3.94 24.91
C GLU A 192 -6.50 -3.03 24.05
N ILE A 193 -5.32 -2.70 24.53
CA ILE A 193 -4.34 -1.97 23.74
C ILE A 193 -3.92 -2.87 22.57
N SER A 194 -4.17 -2.39 21.37
CA SER A 194 -3.87 -3.08 20.13
C SER A 194 -2.92 -2.24 19.28
N VAL A 195 -2.20 -2.90 18.40
CA VAL A 195 -1.28 -2.26 17.46
C VAL A 195 -1.75 -2.55 16.05
N PHE A 196 -1.88 -1.52 15.24
CA PHE A 196 -1.99 -1.61 13.80
C PHE A 196 -0.69 -1.10 13.19
N PHE A 197 -0.08 -1.88 12.33
CA PHE A 197 1.18 -1.52 11.70
C PHE A 197 1.06 -1.75 10.20
N ASP A 198 1.20 -0.67 9.44
CA ASP A 198 1.29 -0.71 7.98
C ASP A 198 2.76 -0.66 7.57
N ILE A 199 3.21 -1.68 6.85
CA ILE A 199 4.61 -1.83 6.44
C ILE A 199 4.67 -1.73 4.92
N GLY A 200 5.06 -0.55 4.43
CA GLY A 200 5.29 -0.27 3.02
C GLY A 200 6.60 0.47 2.80
N THR A 201 6.60 1.36 1.83
CA THR A 201 7.71 2.32 1.60
C THR A 201 7.94 3.21 2.83
N ASN A 202 6.87 3.52 3.54
CA ASN A 202 6.90 4.06 4.90
C ASN A 202 6.45 2.98 5.88
N GLY A 203 6.64 3.23 7.18
CA GLY A 203 6.10 2.40 8.24
C GLY A 203 5.18 3.25 9.10
N GLU A 204 3.88 3.04 9.00
CA GLU A 204 2.88 3.72 9.80
C GLU A 204 2.43 2.81 10.94
N LEU A 205 2.32 3.38 12.13
CA LEU A 205 1.95 2.69 13.35
C LEU A 205 0.79 3.40 14.03
N VAL A 206 -0.22 2.64 14.42
CA VAL A 206 -1.26 3.09 15.34
C VAL A 206 -1.28 2.15 16.53
N ILE A 207 -1.18 2.70 17.73
CA ILE A 207 -1.29 1.95 18.99
C ILE A 207 -2.37 2.60 19.86
N GLY A 208 -3.21 1.79 20.45
CA GLY A 208 -4.23 2.27 21.38
C GLY A 208 -5.43 1.35 21.49
N ASN A 209 -6.52 1.94 21.94
CA ASN A 209 -7.79 1.28 22.15
C ASN A 209 -8.94 2.31 22.00
N LYS A 210 -10.13 2.00 22.50
CA LYS A 210 -11.28 2.92 22.47
C LYS A 210 -11.09 4.23 23.23
N GLU A 211 -10.11 4.32 24.13
CA GLU A 211 -9.89 5.50 25.00
C GLU A 211 -8.89 6.46 24.37
N PHE A 212 -7.89 5.95 23.66
CA PHE A 212 -6.86 6.75 23.00
C PHE A 212 -6.29 6.05 21.79
N LEU A 213 -5.79 6.84 20.85
CA LEU A 213 -5.02 6.39 19.69
C LEU A 213 -3.77 7.25 19.58
N LEU A 214 -2.61 6.60 19.55
CA LEU A 214 -1.32 7.23 19.26
C LEU A 214 -0.89 6.76 17.88
N CYS A 215 -0.57 7.71 17.02
CA CYS A 215 -0.15 7.44 15.66
C CYS A 215 1.27 7.94 15.44
N GLY A 216 2.04 7.18 14.70
CA GLY A 216 3.39 7.54 14.29
C GLY A 216 3.67 7.04 12.88
N ALA A 217 4.55 7.73 12.20
CA ALA A 217 5.05 7.29 10.90
C ALA A 217 6.56 7.41 10.85
N GLY A 218 7.22 6.46 10.22
CA GLY A 218 8.65 6.44 10.00
C GLY A 218 8.96 6.11 8.55
N ALA A 219 10.01 6.74 8.00
CA ALA A 219 10.50 6.37 6.69
C ALA A 219 11.25 5.02 6.80
N ALA A 220 10.62 3.94 6.36
CA ALA A 220 11.26 2.63 6.24
C ALA A 220 12.21 2.60 5.02
N GLY A 221 11.92 3.40 4.01
CA GLY A 221 12.60 3.40 2.73
C GLY A 221 12.31 2.14 1.92
N PRO A 222 12.80 2.04 0.68
CA PRO A 222 12.56 0.88 -0.20
C PRO A 222 13.31 -0.38 0.23
N ALA A 223 13.91 -0.42 1.41
CA ALA A 223 14.66 -1.57 1.91
C ALA A 223 13.80 -2.83 1.99
N LEU A 224 12.56 -2.67 2.46
CA LEU A 224 11.59 -3.77 2.57
C LEU A 224 10.94 -4.13 1.22
N GLU A 225 11.08 -3.28 0.20
CA GLU A 225 10.64 -3.56 -1.17
C GLU A 225 11.78 -4.14 -2.04
N GLY A 226 12.88 -4.53 -1.42
CA GLY A 226 14.02 -5.12 -2.11
C GLY A 226 15.02 -4.12 -2.69
N GLY A 227 14.77 -2.80 -2.62
CA GLY A 227 15.59 -1.78 -3.26
C GLY A 227 17.01 -1.64 -2.73
N VAL A 228 17.30 -2.09 -1.51
CA VAL A 228 18.62 -2.01 -0.86
C VAL A 228 19.36 -3.36 -0.89
N VAL A 229 18.64 -4.45 -1.09
CA VAL A 229 19.20 -5.81 -1.12
C VAL A 229 19.67 -6.12 -2.53
N ARG A 230 20.88 -6.65 -2.70
CA ARG A 230 21.48 -6.94 -4.01
C ARG A 230 20.61 -7.83 -4.90
N THR A 231 19.93 -8.80 -4.31
CA THR A 231 18.97 -9.69 -4.98
C THR A 231 17.54 -9.31 -4.68
N GLY A 232 17.32 -8.09 -4.17
CA GLY A 232 16.00 -7.60 -3.86
C GLY A 232 15.20 -7.34 -5.11
N MET A 233 13.92 -7.68 -5.06
CA MET A 233 12.95 -7.38 -6.12
C MET A 233 11.58 -7.13 -5.50
N ARG A 234 10.68 -6.60 -6.30
CA ARG A 234 9.28 -6.45 -5.90
C ARG A 234 8.58 -7.80 -5.84
N ALA A 235 7.45 -7.84 -5.14
CA ALA A 235 6.59 -9.02 -5.09
C ALA A 235 5.94 -9.25 -6.47
N ASP A 236 6.63 -10.02 -7.31
CA ASP A 236 6.21 -10.38 -8.67
C ASP A 236 6.62 -11.83 -8.93
N ILE A 237 6.20 -12.40 -10.07
CA ILE A 237 6.55 -13.76 -10.48
C ILE A 237 8.07 -13.94 -10.40
N GLY A 238 8.51 -14.98 -9.67
CA GLY A 238 9.93 -15.24 -9.41
C GLY A 238 10.50 -14.63 -8.13
N ALA A 239 9.73 -13.84 -7.41
CA ALA A 239 10.15 -13.33 -6.11
C ALA A 239 9.97 -14.39 -5.01
N VAL A 240 10.99 -14.56 -4.17
CA VAL A 240 10.87 -15.29 -2.90
C VAL A 240 10.11 -14.40 -1.93
N ASP A 241 8.94 -14.84 -1.49
CA ASP A 241 8.03 -14.09 -0.61
C ASP A 241 7.87 -14.70 0.79
N GLU A 242 8.23 -15.97 0.96
CA GLU A 242 8.26 -16.65 2.24
C GLU A 242 9.58 -17.42 2.41
N VAL A 243 10.16 -17.37 3.60
CA VAL A 243 11.37 -18.10 3.96
C VAL A 243 11.16 -18.80 5.29
N LYS A 244 11.50 -20.09 5.39
CA LYS A 244 11.52 -20.86 6.63
C LYS A 244 12.83 -21.59 6.78
N ILE A 245 13.36 -21.61 7.99
CA ILE A 245 14.57 -22.37 8.34
C ILE A 245 14.16 -23.49 9.30
N ARG A 246 14.42 -24.74 8.92
CA ARG A 246 14.16 -25.91 9.75
C ARG A 246 15.37 -26.83 9.71
N ASP A 247 15.88 -27.21 10.88
CA ASP A 247 17.04 -28.12 11.01
C ASP A 247 18.27 -27.68 10.17
N GLY A 248 18.47 -26.35 10.06
CA GLY A 248 19.56 -25.77 9.28
C GLY A 248 19.34 -25.78 7.77
N ASN A 249 18.17 -26.19 7.29
CA ASN A 249 17.79 -26.13 5.87
C ASN A 249 16.87 -24.94 5.62
N ILE A 250 17.05 -24.27 4.48
CA ILE A 250 16.22 -23.13 4.07
C ILE A 250 15.20 -23.61 3.06
N PHE A 251 13.93 -23.34 3.37
CA PHE A 251 12.78 -23.57 2.49
C PHE A 251 12.27 -22.20 2.04
N VAL A 252 11.92 -22.07 0.77
CA VAL A 252 11.41 -20.83 0.21
C VAL A 252 10.13 -21.10 -0.58
N HIS A 253 9.18 -20.19 -0.47
CA HIS A 253 8.08 -20.05 -1.41
C HIS A 253 8.45 -19.00 -2.45
N VAL A 254 8.00 -19.19 -3.69
CA VAL A 254 8.27 -18.29 -4.82
C VAL A 254 6.97 -17.96 -5.51
N ILE A 255 6.66 -16.69 -5.65
CA ILE A 255 5.46 -16.21 -6.32
C ILE A 255 5.39 -16.79 -7.74
N GLY A 256 4.23 -17.35 -8.09
CA GLY A 256 4.00 -17.99 -9.38
C GLY A 256 4.62 -19.37 -9.52
N ASN A 257 5.14 -19.98 -8.45
CA ASN A 257 5.80 -21.30 -8.46
C ASN A 257 6.90 -21.43 -9.53
N SER A 258 7.55 -20.31 -9.86
CA SER A 258 8.61 -20.23 -10.88
C SER A 258 10.00 -20.38 -10.26
N ALA A 259 11.05 -20.37 -11.08
CA ALA A 259 12.41 -20.30 -10.57
C ALA A 259 12.63 -18.96 -9.85
N PRO A 260 13.27 -18.95 -8.65
CA PRO A 260 13.52 -17.72 -7.91
C PRO A 260 14.47 -16.80 -8.67
N GLN A 261 14.08 -15.55 -8.85
CA GLN A 261 14.87 -14.51 -9.51
C GLN A 261 15.43 -13.51 -8.50
N GLY A 262 14.76 -13.39 -7.35
CA GLY A 262 15.16 -12.49 -6.25
C GLY A 262 14.30 -12.73 -5.03
N ILE A 263 14.36 -11.79 -4.07
CA ILE A 263 13.61 -11.83 -2.82
C ILE A 263 12.85 -10.51 -2.65
N CYS A 264 11.56 -10.58 -2.34
CA CYS A 264 10.75 -9.40 -2.07
C CYS A 264 10.76 -9.03 -0.57
N GLY A 265 10.07 -7.96 -0.23
CA GLY A 265 10.06 -7.42 1.13
C GLY A 265 9.62 -8.44 2.19
N SER A 266 8.53 -9.18 1.96
CA SER A 266 8.06 -10.22 2.88
C SER A 266 9.10 -11.32 3.06
N GLY A 267 9.69 -11.81 1.97
CA GLY A 267 10.77 -12.80 2.05
C GLY A 267 12.01 -12.30 2.80
N ILE A 268 12.34 -11.01 2.69
CA ILE A 268 13.46 -10.40 3.46
C ILE A 268 13.13 -10.40 4.96
N ILE A 269 11.89 -10.02 5.32
CA ILE A 269 11.44 -10.00 6.71
C ILE A 269 11.50 -11.42 7.29
N ASP A 270 10.94 -12.39 6.59
CA ASP A 270 10.96 -13.79 7.00
C ASP A 270 12.40 -14.30 7.15
N LEU A 271 13.25 -14.05 6.18
CA LEU A 271 14.67 -14.46 6.24
C LEU A 271 15.37 -13.89 7.47
N ILE A 272 15.16 -12.61 7.77
CA ILE A 272 15.77 -11.98 8.95
C ILE A 272 15.19 -12.57 10.23
N ALA A 273 13.88 -12.77 10.30
CA ALA A 273 13.20 -13.37 11.46
C ALA A 273 13.69 -14.80 11.73
N GLU A 274 13.73 -15.64 10.71
CA GLU A 274 14.20 -17.02 10.80
C GLU A 274 15.68 -17.10 11.21
N LEU A 275 16.53 -16.25 10.63
CA LEU A 275 17.93 -16.16 11.02
C LEU A 275 18.11 -15.66 12.47
N PHE A 276 17.22 -14.81 12.94
CA PHE A 276 17.22 -14.35 14.33
C PHE A 276 16.85 -15.48 15.28
N LEU A 277 15.83 -16.25 14.93
CA LEU A 277 15.34 -17.38 15.75
C LEU A 277 16.37 -18.52 15.80
N GLU A 278 16.96 -18.89 14.66
CA GLU A 278 17.86 -20.06 14.56
C GLU A 278 19.30 -19.75 15.01
N ALA A 279 19.84 -18.60 14.66
CA ALA A 279 21.27 -18.33 14.80
C ALA A 279 21.63 -17.53 16.05
N GLY A 280 20.67 -17.11 16.84
CA GLY A 280 20.93 -16.22 17.97
C GLY A 280 21.64 -14.95 17.50
N SER A 281 21.01 -14.20 16.59
CA SER A 281 21.48 -12.88 16.26
C SER A 281 21.42 -11.99 17.50
N THR A 282 22.44 -11.20 17.73
CA THR A 282 22.43 -10.24 18.84
C THR A 282 21.50 -9.08 18.48
N SER A 283 21.00 -8.37 19.49
CA SER A 283 20.17 -7.16 19.36
C SER A 283 20.76 -6.05 18.48
N ALA A 284 21.97 -6.21 18.01
CA ALA A 284 22.69 -5.29 17.12
C ALA A 284 22.78 -5.77 15.66
N ALA A 285 21.98 -6.78 15.27
CA ALA A 285 21.98 -7.36 13.91
C ALA A 285 23.38 -7.84 13.44
N SER A 286 24.25 -8.24 14.38
CA SER A 286 25.55 -8.81 14.07
C SER A 286 25.49 -10.34 14.14
N PHE A 287 25.78 -11.02 13.03
CA PHE A 287 25.87 -12.46 12.98
C PHE A 287 27.16 -12.97 13.65
N HIS A 288 27.02 -13.88 14.61
CA HIS A 288 28.18 -14.57 15.14
C HIS A 288 28.71 -15.61 14.12
N ARG A 289 29.99 -15.46 13.77
CA ARG A 289 30.73 -16.18 12.73
C ARG A 289 30.87 -17.71 12.93
N LYS A 290 30.25 -18.29 13.94
CA LYS A 290 30.56 -19.65 14.39
C LYS A 290 29.58 -20.77 13.98
N ARG A 291 28.46 -20.45 13.34
CA ARG A 291 27.59 -21.48 12.73
C ARG A 291 27.45 -21.19 11.23
N ALA A 292 28.19 -21.95 10.43
CA ALA A 292 27.95 -22.02 9.01
C ALA A 292 26.62 -22.80 8.80
N LEU A 293 25.58 -22.08 8.38
CA LEU A 293 24.36 -22.71 7.89
C LEU A 293 24.72 -23.47 6.61
N SER A 294 24.56 -24.77 6.62
CA SER A 294 24.69 -25.57 5.42
C SER A 294 23.40 -25.45 4.63
N PHE A 295 23.49 -24.86 3.47
CA PHE A 295 22.37 -24.83 2.54
C PHE A 295 22.15 -26.22 1.95
N ARG A 296 21.09 -26.89 2.34
CA ARG A 296 20.62 -28.09 1.70
C ARG A 296 19.36 -27.77 0.89
N ARG A 297 19.40 -28.15 -0.34
CA ARG A 297 18.37 -27.99 -1.30
C ARG A 297 17.40 -29.16 -1.20
N GLU A 298 16.15 -28.91 -0.82
CA GLU A 298 15.06 -29.81 -1.20
C GLU A 298 14.24 -29.08 -2.25
N THR A 299 14.38 -29.54 -3.46
CA THR A 299 13.63 -29.08 -4.60
C THR A 299 12.47 -30.01 -4.88
N THR A 300 11.28 -29.45 -4.92
CA THR A 300 10.41 -29.81 -6.02
C THR A 300 10.83 -28.92 -7.19
N SER A 301 11.78 -29.48 -8.00
CA SER A 301 12.28 -28.99 -9.30
C SER A 301 12.72 -27.51 -9.42
N SER A 302 13.95 -27.24 -9.28
CA SER A 302 14.93 -26.54 -10.13
C SER A 302 16.02 -25.82 -9.32
N ALA A 303 17.24 -25.97 -9.84
CA ALA A 303 18.46 -25.66 -9.14
C ALA A 303 18.83 -24.18 -9.11
N TRP A 304 19.05 -23.63 -7.92
CA TRP A 304 19.63 -22.31 -7.74
C TRP A 304 20.93 -22.34 -6.94
N ASN A 305 22.02 -21.79 -7.54
CA ASN A 305 23.23 -21.43 -6.82
C ASN A 305 23.05 -20.00 -6.31
N MET A 306 22.49 -19.82 -5.13
CA MET A 306 22.67 -18.55 -4.44
C MET A 306 24.12 -18.42 -4.00
N PRO A 307 24.83 -17.34 -4.34
CA PRO A 307 26.09 -17.05 -3.68
C PRO A 307 25.80 -16.92 -2.17
N PRO A 308 26.72 -17.31 -1.29
CA PRO A 308 26.46 -17.37 0.14
C PRO A 308 25.92 -16.02 0.64
N VAL A 309 24.70 -16.02 1.12
CA VAL A 309 23.94 -14.85 1.63
C VAL A 309 24.74 -14.11 2.71
N CYS A 310 25.69 -14.78 3.37
CA CYS A 310 26.59 -14.22 4.37
C CYS A 310 27.46 -13.03 3.91
N THR A 311 27.73 -12.89 2.60
CA THR A 311 28.60 -11.79 2.14
C THR A 311 27.84 -10.50 1.84
N SER A 312 26.54 -10.56 1.53
CA SER A 312 25.73 -9.37 1.25
C SER A 312 25.18 -8.74 2.54
N THR A 313 24.82 -9.55 3.53
CA THR A 313 24.38 -9.07 4.85
C THR A 313 25.48 -8.33 5.60
N ARG A 314 26.75 -8.69 5.38
CA ARG A 314 27.89 -8.01 6.03
C ARG A 314 28.08 -6.56 5.55
N ARG A 315 27.72 -6.24 4.30
CA ARG A 315 27.76 -4.86 3.78
C ARG A 315 26.53 -4.05 4.21
N THR A 316 25.38 -4.70 4.34
CA THR A 316 24.15 -4.02 4.80
C THR A 316 24.23 -3.68 6.30
N SER A 317 24.81 -4.55 7.12
CA SER A 317 25.01 -4.29 8.55
C SER A 317 26.08 -3.21 8.82
N THR A 318 27.09 -3.06 7.96
CA THR A 318 28.08 -1.98 8.10
C THR A 318 27.54 -0.61 7.67
N ASN A 319 26.55 -0.56 6.79
CA ASN A 319 25.87 0.69 6.47
C ASN A 319 24.82 1.12 7.52
N LEU A 320 24.35 0.17 8.35
CA LEU A 320 23.51 0.46 9.52
C LEU A 320 24.31 0.97 10.73
N SER A 321 25.64 0.91 10.69
CA SER A 321 26.56 1.43 11.72
C SER A 321 27.11 2.83 11.42
N ALA A 322 26.54 3.56 10.45
CA ALA A 322 26.78 4.99 10.37
C ALA A 322 26.35 5.65 11.69
N PRO A 323 27.10 6.62 12.23
CA PRO A 323 26.77 7.21 13.53
C PRO A 323 25.35 7.75 13.48
N ASN A 324 24.48 7.17 14.31
CA ASN A 324 23.11 7.60 14.47
C ASN A 324 23.10 9.10 14.77
N PRO A 325 22.27 9.88 14.09
CA PRO A 325 21.89 11.18 14.61
C PRO A 325 21.29 10.98 16.02
N PRO A 326 21.41 11.93 16.92
CA PRO A 326 20.98 11.75 18.30
C PRO A 326 19.52 11.29 18.31
N LEU A 327 19.31 10.11 18.90
CA LEU A 327 18.02 9.47 19.03
C LEU A 327 17.06 10.42 19.71
N THR A 328 15.97 10.76 19.05
CA THR A 328 14.86 11.50 19.65
C THR A 328 14.31 10.71 20.86
N PRO A 329 13.65 11.35 21.84
CA PRO A 329 13.19 10.68 23.08
C PRO A 329 12.33 9.42 22.90
N TRP A 330 11.81 9.19 21.70
CA TRP A 330 10.96 8.05 21.32
C TRP A 330 11.67 6.69 21.30
N SER A 331 12.99 6.68 21.14
CA SER A 331 13.76 5.43 21.05
C SER A 331 14.09 4.77 22.41
N LYS A 332 13.74 5.43 23.52
CA LYS A 332 14.06 4.92 24.87
C LYS A 332 12.89 4.24 25.59
N SER A 333 11.67 4.24 25.05
CA SER A 333 10.47 3.74 25.77
C SER A 333 9.80 2.49 25.20
N CYS A 334 10.32 1.89 24.15
CA CYS A 334 9.75 0.66 23.61
C CYS A 334 10.60 -0.57 23.97
N SER A 335 10.44 -1.05 25.20
CA SER A 335 10.69 -2.46 25.50
C SER A 335 9.42 -3.24 25.14
N VAL A 336 9.37 -3.80 23.95
CA VAL A 336 8.30 -4.71 23.54
C VAL A 336 8.61 -6.08 24.13
N ASN A 337 7.86 -6.48 25.15
CA ASN A 337 7.76 -7.89 25.52
C ASN A 337 6.82 -8.54 24.50
N PRO A 338 7.26 -9.54 23.72
CA PRO A 338 6.36 -10.30 22.87
C PRO A 338 5.52 -11.22 23.75
N VAL A 339 4.24 -10.91 23.91
CA VAL A 339 3.27 -11.90 24.35
C VAL A 339 2.73 -12.54 23.07
N LEU A 340 3.26 -13.72 22.80
CA LEU A 340 2.68 -14.65 21.84
C LEU A 340 1.42 -15.28 22.48
N THR A 341 0.30 -15.08 21.86
CA THR A 341 -0.82 -16.06 21.89
C THR A 341 -1.28 -16.26 20.47
#